data_0371685dd4b1cff593e92275f44b37a0
#
_entry.id   0371685dd4b1cff593e92275f44b37a0
#
_cell.length_a   1.000
_cell.length_b   1.000
_cell.length_c   1.000
_cell.angle_alpha   90.00
_cell.angle_beta   90.00
_cell.angle_gamma   90.00
#
_symmetry.space_group_name_H-M   'P 1'
#
loop_
_entity.id
_entity.type
_entity.pdbx_description
1 polymer ?
#
loop_
_entity_poly.entity_id
_entity_poly.type
_entity_poly.pdbx_seq_one_letter_code
_entity_poly.pdbx_strand_id
1 'polypeptide(L)'
;MENVNPHPDETAPGGFRQVSWDHALDRVVSEIRRIQDEYGPNSFAMLSGVSLTNEKSYLIGKFARLALHTANLDYNGRYCMVSAGAGNKKALGIDRASNPWSDIPLADVVWTAGTNIAETFPITTSYIWKARDRGARLIVQDPRVVPHARTA
;
A
#
# COMPACT_ATOMS: atom_id res chain seq x y z
N MET A 1 -15.92 -14.09 -12.37
CA MET A 1 -15.46 -14.36 -11.00
C MET A 1 -16.69 -14.42 -10.13
N GLU A 2 -17.01 -15.56 -9.58
CA GLU A 2 -18.04 -15.63 -8.56
C GLU A 2 -17.55 -14.88 -7.33
N ASN A 3 -18.34 -13.94 -6.91
CA ASN A 3 -18.08 -13.21 -5.69
C ASN A 3 -18.41 -14.14 -4.51
N VAL A 4 -17.38 -14.68 -3.89
CA VAL A 4 -17.56 -15.50 -2.68
C VAL A 4 -17.91 -14.52 -1.57
N ASN A 5 -19.21 -14.34 -1.34
CA ASN A 5 -19.67 -13.60 -0.16
C ASN A 5 -19.32 -14.43 1.09
N PRO A 6 -18.39 -14.00 1.93
CA PRO A 6 -18.06 -14.71 3.16
C PRO A 6 -19.19 -14.66 4.19
N HIS A 7 -20.17 -13.78 3.96
CA HIS A 7 -21.36 -13.61 4.81
C HIS A 7 -22.60 -13.68 3.93
N PRO A 8 -23.25 -14.86 3.82
CA PRO A 8 -24.42 -15.04 2.97
C PRO A 8 -25.66 -14.26 3.46
N ASP A 9 -25.63 -13.70 4.65
CA ASP A 9 -26.69 -12.85 5.16
C ASP A 9 -26.58 -11.44 4.57
N GLU A 10 -27.40 -11.12 3.61
CA GLU A 10 -27.46 -9.81 2.93
C GLU A 10 -27.86 -8.67 3.88
N THR A 11 -28.38 -8.97 5.05
CA THR A 11 -28.80 -8.00 6.06
C THR A 11 -27.70 -7.69 7.05
N ALA A 12 -26.63 -8.48 7.09
CA ALA A 12 -25.52 -8.27 8.00
C ALA A 12 -24.70 -7.02 7.62
N PRO A 13 -24.31 -6.19 8.57
CA PRO A 13 -23.36 -5.09 8.31
C PRO A 13 -22.08 -5.62 7.69
N GLY A 14 -21.71 -5.13 6.49
CA GLY A 14 -20.54 -5.58 5.74
C GLY A 14 -20.77 -6.80 4.85
N GLY A 15 -22.00 -7.29 4.71
CA GLY A 15 -22.34 -8.33 3.74
C GLY A 15 -22.15 -7.87 2.29
N PHE A 16 -21.64 -8.78 1.42
CA PHE A 16 -21.45 -8.52 0.00
C PHE A 16 -22.50 -9.24 -0.82
N ARG A 17 -23.05 -8.55 -1.82
CA ARG A 17 -23.98 -9.13 -2.79
C ARG A 17 -23.40 -9.03 -4.20
N GLN A 18 -23.47 -10.11 -4.96
CA GLN A 18 -23.10 -10.09 -6.36
C GLN A 18 -24.13 -9.28 -7.15
N VAL A 19 -23.65 -8.34 -7.97
CA VAL A 19 -24.46 -7.48 -8.83
C VAL A 19 -23.82 -7.34 -10.21
N SER A 20 -24.60 -6.89 -11.21
CA SER A 20 -24.06 -6.53 -12.52
C SER A 20 -23.17 -5.28 -12.44
N TRP A 21 -22.28 -5.09 -13.41
CA TRP A 21 -21.47 -3.89 -13.54
C TRP A 21 -22.32 -2.62 -13.66
N ASP A 22 -23.38 -2.66 -14.44
CA ASP A 22 -24.27 -1.51 -14.62
C ASP A 22 -24.91 -1.12 -13.28
N HIS A 23 -25.45 -2.10 -12.54
CA HIS A 23 -26.00 -1.83 -11.21
C HIS A 23 -24.97 -1.24 -10.24
N ALA A 24 -23.75 -1.78 -10.22
CA ALA A 24 -22.69 -1.28 -9.36
C ALA A 24 -22.28 0.16 -9.70
N LEU A 25 -22.12 0.45 -11.01
CA LEU A 25 -21.75 1.78 -11.49
C LEU A 25 -22.85 2.81 -11.24
N ASP A 26 -24.10 2.45 -11.52
CA ASP A 26 -25.25 3.33 -11.24
C ASP A 26 -25.36 3.66 -9.76
N ARG A 27 -25.14 2.67 -8.89
CA ARG A 27 -25.12 2.89 -7.44
C ARG A 27 -24.00 3.83 -7.01
N VAL A 28 -22.80 3.63 -7.52
CA VAL A 28 -21.63 4.50 -7.23
C VAL A 28 -21.91 5.93 -7.69
N VAL A 29 -22.36 6.11 -8.94
CA VAL A 29 -22.64 7.43 -9.50
C VAL A 29 -23.75 8.14 -8.74
N SER A 30 -24.86 7.44 -8.44
CA SER A 30 -25.99 8.04 -7.71
C SER A 30 -25.58 8.51 -6.31
N GLU A 31 -24.79 7.70 -5.58
CA GLU A 31 -24.35 8.10 -4.22
C GLU A 31 -23.35 9.25 -4.26
N ILE A 32 -22.41 9.24 -5.21
CA ILE A 32 -21.48 10.37 -5.36
C ILE A 32 -22.25 11.66 -5.62
N ARG A 33 -23.19 11.64 -6.55
CA ARG A 33 -24.02 12.82 -6.87
C ARG A 33 -24.82 13.27 -5.67
N ARG A 34 -25.52 12.34 -5.01
CA ARG A 34 -26.33 12.64 -3.82
C ARG A 34 -25.50 13.34 -2.75
N ILE A 35 -24.31 12.81 -2.44
CA ILE A 35 -23.43 13.38 -1.42
C ILE A 35 -22.89 14.76 -1.86
N GLN A 36 -22.53 14.91 -3.12
CA GLN A 36 -22.03 16.18 -3.61
C GLN A 36 -23.14 17.25 -3.72
N ASP A 37 -24.37 16.87 -4.06
CA ASP A 37 -25.52 17.77 -4.07
C ASP A 37 -25.88 18.26 -2.67
N GLU A 38 -25.75 17.39 -1.66
CA GLU A 38 -26.06 17.70 -0.26
C GLU A 38 -24.95 18.48 0.45
N TYR A 39 -23.68 18.14 0.22
CA TYR A 39 -22.54 18.65 0.98
C TYR A 39 -21.49 19.40 0.13
N GLY A 40 -21.72 19.52 -1.16
CA GLY A 40 -20.79 20.17 -2.11
C GLY A 40 -19.69 19.25 -2.67
N PRO A 41 -18.96 19.73 -3.71
CA PRO A 41 -17.99 18.89 -4.45
C PRO A 41 -16.86 18.34 -3.58
N ASN A 42 -16.45 19.05 -2.55
CA ASN A 42 -15.36 18.64 -1.65
C ASN A 42 -15.77 17.60 -0.59
N SER A 43 -17.02 17.17 -0.58
CA SER A 43 -17.48 16.06 0.25
C SER A 43 -17.00 14.69 -0.24
N PHE A 44 -16.48 14.62 -1.47
CA PHE A 44 -15.92 13.42 -2.07
C PHE A 44 -14.39 13.50 -2.13
N ALA A 45 -13.74 12.41 -1.75
CA ALA A 45 -12.30 12.23 -1.88
C ALA A 45 -11.99 10.92 -2.59
N MET A 46 -10.91 10.92 -3.38
CA MET A 46 -10.44 9.74 -4.11
C MET A 46 -9.08 9.30 -3.60
N LEU A 47 -8.97 8.04 -3.18
CA LEU A 47 -7.71 7.43 -2.81
C LEU A 47 -7.36 6.36 -3.85
N SER A 48 -6.28 6.60 -4.59
CA SER A 48 -5.81 5.70 -5.66
C SER A 48 -4.69 4.77 -5.19
N GLY A 49 -4.33 3.80 -6.01
CA GLY A 49 -3.17 2.93 -5.80
C GLY A 49 -1.95 3.36 -6.61
N VAL A 50 -0.76 2.90 -6.22
CA VAL A 50 0.48 3.11 -7.00
C VAL A 50 0.63 2.14 -8.16
N SER A 51 -0.08 1.01 -8.13
CA SER A 51 0.00 -0.05 -9.16
C SER A 51 -0.87 0.30 -10.37
N LEU A 52 -0.65 1.48 -10.92
CA LEU A 52 -1.39 2.02 -12.06
C LEU A 52 -0.41 2.39 -13.17
N THR A 53 -0.89 2.31 -14.43
CA THR A 53 -0.14 2.88 -15.55
C THR A 53 -0.17 4.42 -15.49
N ASN A 54 0.73 5.07 -16.21
CA ASN A 54 0.78 6.53 -16.29
C ASN A 54 -0.54 7.11 -16.81
N GLU A 55 -1.16 6.45 -17.80
CA GLU A 55 -2.43 6.85 -18.39
C GLU A 55 -3.56 6.80 -17.37
N LYS A 56 -3.65 5.73 -16.57
CA LYS A 56 -4.65 5.59 -15.51
C LYS A 56 -4.45 6.63 -14.42
N SER A 57 -3.22 6.88 -14.01
CA SER A 57 -2.89 7.91 -13.01
C SER A 57 -3.30 9.30 -13.49
N TYR A 58 -3.03 9.62 -14.76
CA TYR A 58 -3.47 10.87 -15.40
C TYR A 58 -5.00 10.97 -15.45
N LEU A 59 -5.66 9.89 -15.90
CA LEU A 59 -7.13 9.85 -16.03
C LEU A 59 -7.84 10.00 -14.69
N ILE A 60 -7.33 9.41 -13.61
CA ILE A 60 -7.87 9.58 -12.26
C ILE A 60 -7.83 11.06 -11.85
N GLY A 61 -6.69 11.72 -12.06
CA GLY A 61 -6.54 13.13 -11.75
C GLY A 61 -7.46 14.03 -12.57
N LYS A 62 -7.62 13.71 -13.86
CA LYS A 62 -8.54 14.41 -14.77
C LYS A 62 -10.00 14.18 -14.37
N PHE A 63 -10.38 12.95 -14.06
CA PHE A 63 -11.72 12.57 -13.63
C PHE A 63 -12.12 13.29 -12.34
N ALA A 64 -11.25 13.27 -11.32
CA ALA A 64 -11.51 13.94 -10.06
C ALA A 64 -11.77 15.46 -10.26
N ARG A 65 -10.98 16.12 -11.09
CA ARG A 65 -11.09 17.57 -11.29
C ARG A 65 -12.21 17.97 -12.23
N LEU A 66 -12.41 17.26 -13.33
CA LEU A 66 -13.35 17.66 -14.38
C LEU A 66 -14.75 17.06 -14.18
N ALA A 67 -14.86 15.82 -13.73
CA ALA A 67 -16.14 15.15 -13.54
C ALA A 67 -16.69 15.30 -12.12
N LEU A 68 -15.82 15.20 -11.12
CA LEU A 68 -16.21 15.27 -9.71
C LEU A 68 -15.97 16.64 -9.07
N HIS A 69 -15.34 17.57 -9.79
CA HIS A 69 -15.04 18.94 -9.33
C HIS A 69 -14.37 18.99 -7.96
N THR A 70 -13.53 18.00 -7.62
CA THR A 70 -12.79 17.94 -6.37
C THR A 70 -11.29 17.89 -6.59
N ALA A 71 -10.53 18.51 -5.67
CA ALA A 71 -9.07 18.40 -5.59
C ALA A 71 -8.63 17.36 -4.53
N ASN A 72 -9.57 16.73 -3.83
CA ASN A 72 -9.30 15.75 -2.78
C ASN A 72 -8.88 14.40 -3.41
N LEU A 73 -7.64 14.36 -3.84
CA LEU A 73 -7.04 13.18 -4.47
C LEU A 73 -5.69 12.88 -3.84
N ASP A 74 -5.50 11.66 -3.42
CA ASP A 74 -4.21 11.16 -2.94
C ASP A 74 -4.04 9.67 -3.32
N TYR A 75 -2.97 9.05 -2.87
CA TYR A 75 -2.65 7.67 -3.16
C TYR A 75 -1.95 7.00 -1.96
N ASN A 76 -1.88 5.67 -1.98
CA ASN A 76 -1.29 4.92 -0.87
C ASN A 76 0.18 5.25 -0.58
N GLY A 77 0.93 5.79 -1.56
CA GLY A 77 2.30 6.25 -1.35
C GLY A 77 2.43 7.36 -0.32
N ARG A 78 1.36 8.11 -0.04
CA ARG A 78 1.31 9.09 1.05
C ARG A 78 1.71 8.47 2.38
N TYR A 79 1.20 7.29 2.69
CA TYR A 79 1.46 6.57 3.93
C TYR A 79 2.63 5.58 3.82
N CYS A 80 2.93 5.13 2.61
CA CYS A 80 3.92 4.10 2.36
C CYS A 80 5.35 4.65 2.37
N MET A 81 5.62 5.75 1.65
CA MET A 81 7.00 6.16 1.37
C MET A 81 7.28 7.67 1.48
N VAL A 82 6.28 8.53 1.56
CA VAL A 82 6.52 9.99 1.49
C VAL A 82 7.42 10.47 2.63
N SER A 83 7.18 10.02 3.86
CA SER A 83 8.03 10.38 5.02
C SER A 83 9.43 9.78 4.90
N ALA A 84 9.53 8.51 4.48
CA ALA A 84 10.81 7.84 4.26
C ALA A 84 11.60 8.51 3.13
N GLY A 85 10.95 8.81 2.00
CA GLY A 85 11.58 9.50 0.88
C GLY A 85 12.05 10.91 1.24
N ALA A 86 11.26 11.65 2.01
CA ALA A 86 11.66 12.96 2.53
C ALA A 86 12.85 12.84 3.49
N GLY A 87 12.83 11.86 4.39
CA GLY A 87 13.93 11.56 5.32
C GLY A 87 15.22 11.21 4.57
N ASN A 88 15.15 10.30 3.62
CA ASN A 88 16.30 9.91 2.80
C ASN A 88 16.89 11.10 2.03
N LYS A 89 16.06 11.90 1.38
CA LYS A 89 16.53 13.11 0.68
C LYS A 89 17.19 14.10 1.62
N LYS A 90 16.65 14.28 2.82
CA LYS A 90 17.22 15.19 3.80
C LYS A 90 18.56 14.69 4.37
N ALA A 91 18.67 13.40 4.63
CA ALA A 91 19.86 12.79 5.22
C ALA A 91 20.95 12.45 4.20
N LEU A 92 20.59 11.95 3.04
CA LEU A 92 21.49 11.36 2.04
C LEU A 92 21.51 12.14 0.72
N GLY A 93 20.64 13.13 0.54
CA GLY A 93 20.48 13.86 -0.71
C GLY A 93 19.69 13.13 -1.79
N ILE A 94 19.35 11.86 -1.58
CA ILE A 94 18.69 11.00 -2.56
C ILE A 94 17.73 10.03 -1.87
N ASP A 95 16.63 9.70 -2.56
CA ASP A 95 15.67 8.70 -2.11
C ASP A 95 16.03 7.33 -2.73
N ARG A 96 16.98 6.65 -2.13
CA ARG A 96 17.44 5.30 -2.50
C ARG A 96 18.05 4.58 -1.32
N ALA A 97 18.19 3.25 -1.44
CA ALA A 97 19.08 2.50 -0.57
C ALA A 97 20.54 2.99 -0.76
N SER A 98 21.24 3.17 0.34
CA SER A 98 22.64 3.65 0.34
C SER A 98 23.63 2.56 -0.09
N ASN A 99 23.28 1.29 0.10
CA ASN A 99 24.13 0.13 -0.15
C ASN A 99 23.45 -0.88 -1.07
N PRO A 100 24.21 -1.62 -1.88
CA PRO A 100 23.65 -2.72 -2.66
C PRO A 100 23.28 -3.90 -1.76
N TRP A 101 22.38 -4.73 -2.22
CA TRP A 101 21.93 -5.92 -1.49
C TRP A 101 23.04 -6.95 -1.28
N SER A 102 24.04 -6.96 -2.18
CA SER A 102 25.24 -7.80 -2.07
C SER A 102 26.05 -7.55 -0.80
N ASP A 103 25.88 -6.42 -0.16
CA ASP A 103 26.60 -6.08 1.08
C ASP A 103 25.97 -6.73 2.31
N ILE A 104 24.67 -7.06 2.26
CA ILE A 104 23.95 -7.69 3.40
C ILE A 104 24.67 -8.98 3.86
N PRO A 105 25.06 -9.91 2.97
CA PRO A 105 25.79 -11.10 3.38
C PRO A 105 27.14 -10.84 4.06
N LEU A 106 27.72 -9.66 3.90
CA LEU A 106 29.01 -9.29 4.46
C LEU A 106 28.90 -8.68 5.87
N ALA A 107 27.67 -8.39 6.32
CA ALA A 107 27.44 -7.77 7.62
C ALA A 107 27.62 -8.77 8.78
N ASP A 108 28.15 -8.29 9.90
CA ASP A 108 28.23 -9.05 11.16
C ASP A 108 26.92 -8.97 11.96
N VAL A 109 26.14 -7.92 11.72
CA VAL A 109 24.83 -7.70 12.33
C VAL A 109 23.85 -7.20 11.26
N VAL A 110 22.69 -7.83 11.18
CA VAL A 110 21.56 -7.39 10.36
C VAL A 110 20.44 -6.98 11.30
N TRP A 111 20.04 -5.72 11.24
CA TRP A 111 18.92 -5.21 12.03
C TRP A 111 17.75 -4.85 11.11
N THR A 112 16.59 -5.44 11.38
CA THR A 112 15.34 -5.15 10.68
C THR A 112 14.36 -4.50 11.66
N ALA A 113 13.83 -3.35 11.31
CA ALA A 113 12.93 -2.58 12.15
C ALA A 113 11.63 -2.24 11.41
N GLY A 114 10.47 -2.63 11.99
CA GLY A 114 9.15 -2.31 11.47
C GLY A 114 8.87 -2.86 10.06
N THR A 115 9.41 -4.03 9.74
CA THR A 115 9.27 -4.60 8.38
C THR A 115 9.04 -6.11 8.40
N ASN A 116 8.12 -6.58 7.58
CA ASN A 116 7.84 -8.00 7.38
C ASN A 116 8.45 -8.50 6.06
N ILE A 117 9.77 -8.55 6.02
CA ILE A 117 10.55 -8.84 4.79
C ILE A 117 10.17 -10.20 4.19
N ALA A 118 9.93 -11.19 5.03
CA ALA A 118 9.64 -12.56 4.58
C ALA A 118 8.37 -12.65 3.72
N GLU A 119 7.39 -11.79 3.97
CA GLU A 119 6.13 -11.77 3.23
C GLU A 119 6.11 -10.67 2.14
N THR A 120 6.63 -9.48 2.46
CA THR A 120 6.55 -8.34 1.53
C THR A 120 7.71 -8.26 0.56
N PHE A 121 8.84 -8.87 0.91
CA PHE A 121 10.07 -8.84 0.10
C PHE A 121 10.88 -10.13 0.21
N PRO A 122 10.29 -11.30 -0.12
CA PRO A 122 10.86 -12.62 0.19
C PRO A 122 12.26 -12.85 -0.39
N ILE A 123 12.59 -12.26 -1.54
CA ILE A 123 13.90 -12.41 -2.16
C ILE A 123 15.02 -11.85 -1.27
N THR A 124 14.76 -10.78 -0.49
CA THR A 124 15.73 -10.19 0.43
C THR A 124 16.12 -11.17 1.54
N THR A 125 15.24 -12.07 1.94
CA THR A 125 15.56 -13.06 2.98
C THR A 125 16.75 -13.93 2.63
N SER A 126 16.96 -14.22 1.34
CA SER A 126 18.10 -15.01 0.90
C SER A 126 19.46 -14.34 1.21
N TYR A 127 19.51 -13.01 1.16
CA TYR A 127 20.72 -12.25 1.51
C TYR A 127 20.93 -12.24 3.03
N ILE A 128 19.86 -12.10 3.79
CA ILE A 128 19.89 -12.15 5.26
C ILE A 128 20.33 -13.52 5.75
N TRP A 129 19.79 -14.60 5.15
CA TRP A 129 20.16 -15.97 5.51
C TRP A 129 21.62 -16.25 5.19
N LYS A 130 22.18 -15.74 4.11
CA LYS A 130 23.60 -15.84 3.80
C LYS A 130 24.46 -15.15 4.86
N ALA A 131 24.06 -13.99 5.37
CA ALA A 131 24.74 -13.33 6.49
C ALA A 131 24.71 -14.20 7.75
N ARG A 132 23.53 -14.69 8.12
CA ARG A 132 23.33 -15.56 9.30
C ARG A 132 24.15 -16.85 9.19
N ASP A 133 24.16 -17.51 8.04
CA ASP A 133 24.89 -18.74 7.81
C ASP A 133 26.43 -18.55 7.92
N ARG A 134 26.89 -17.31 7.82
CA ARG A 134 28.27 -16.88 8.10
C ARG A 134 28.50 -16.49 9.57
N GLY A 135 27.47 -16.56 10.42
CA GLY A 135 27.55 -16.22 11.84
C GLY A 135 27.08 -14.81 12.20
N ALA A 136 26.51 -14.04 11.26
CA ALA A 136 25.94 -12.74 11.56
C ALA A 136 24.75 -12.87 12.54
N ARG A 137 24.60 -11.88 13.42
CA ARG A 137 23.45 -11.77 14.31
C ARG A 137 22.29 -11.09 13.58
N LEU A 138 21.09 -11.66 13.69
CA LEU A 138 19.86 -11.05 13.20
C LEU A 138 19.10 -10.44 14.38
N ILE A 139 18.83 -9.14 14.33
CA ILE A 139 17.99 -8.41 15.28
C ILE A 139 16.70 -8.02 14.57
N VAL A 140 15.57 -8.43 15.12
CA VAL A 140 14.24 -8.10 14.57
C VAL A 140 13.48 -7.26 15.60
N GLN A 141 13.13 -6.04 15.20
CA GLN A 141 12.33 -5.11 16.00
C GLN A 141 10.98 -4.89 15.30
N ASP A 142 9.92 -5.51 15.81
CA ASP A 142 8.57 -5.41 15.26
C ASP A 142 7.54 -5.59 16.37
N PRO A 143 6.40 -4.87 16.35
CA PRO A 143 5.32 -5.09 17.33
C PRO A 143 4.63 -6.44 17.18
N ARG A 144 4.85 -7.16 16.06
CA ARG A 144 4.32 -8.50 15.80
C ARG A 144 5.46 -9.50 15.66
N VAL A 145 5.17 -10.77 15.96
CA VAL A 145 6.07 -11.88 15.66
C VAL A 145 5.99 -12.18 14.16
N VAL A 146 6.79 -11.47 13.38
CA VAL A 146 6.88 -11.68 11.92
C VAL A 146 7.64 -12.97 11.59
N PRO A 147 7.41 -13.61 10.42
CA PRO A 147 7.99 -14.92 10.10
C PRO A 147 9.51 -14.99 10.26
N HIS A 148 10.26 -13.99 9.81
CA HIS A 148 11.72 -13.99 9.92
C HIS A 148 12.23 -13.76 11.35
N ALA A 149 11.41 -13.28 12.28
CA ALA A 149 11.78 -13.20 13.70
C ALA A 149 11.89 -14.57 14.37
N ARG A 150 11.25 -15.61 13.79
CA ARG A 150 11.33 -16.97 14.30
C ARG A 150 12.69 -17.65 14.06
N THR A 151 13.51 -17.00 13.25
CA THR A 151 14.83 -17.50 12.85
C THR A 151 15.96 -16.53 13.22
N ALA A 152 15.63 -15.47 14.00
CA ALA A 152 16.56 -14.49 14.52
C ALA A 152 17.36 -15.04 15.72
#